data_145b264a56731e9c15d53dfc9058859e
#
_entry.id   145b264a56731e9c15d53dfc9058859e
#
_cell.length_a   1.000
_cell.length_b   1.000
_cell.length_c   1.000
_cell.angle_alpha   90.00
_cell.angle_beta   90.00
_cell.angle_gamma   90.00
#
_symmetry.space_group_name_H-M   'P 1'
#
loop_
_entity.id
_entity.type
_entity.pdbx_description
1 polymer ?
#
loop_
_entity_poly.entity_id
_entity_poly.type
_entity_poly.pdbx_seq_one_letter_code
_entity_poly.pdbx_strand_id
1 'polypeptide(L)'
;MLGTLLIVSGPSGSGKTTLCRRAEKDGLTAYSISCTTRQPRPGEQDGVDYHFLTPEVFAAQVAAGEFLEHATVHGNSYGTLKSDIIQLLEAGKNVVMDIDVQGAASIRACDDATIRRAYADVYIHVPSAELEARLRGRQTDAEEVIQLRLRNAAAEDARMGEYQFALVSADRESDYSRFTALLTTLGMRTTL
;
A
#
# COMPACT_ATOMS: atom_id res chain seq x y z
N MET A 1 -9.14 -15.82 15.09
CA MET A 1 -7.93 -15.03 15.39
C MET A 1 -7.94 -13.83 14.44
N LEU A 2 -7.66 -12.63 14.92
CA LEU A 2 -7.64 -11.43 14.08
C LEU A 2 -6.52 -11.55 13.04
N GLY A 3 -6.80 -11.17 11.78
CA GLY A 3 -5.78 -11.07 10.74
C GLY A 3 -4.82 -9.92 10.95
N THR A 4 -3.78 -9.82 10.13
CA THR A 4 -2.80 -8.73 10.14
C THR A 4 -3.11 -7.73 9.03
N LEU A 5 -3.02 -6.43 9.32
CA LEU A 5 -3.01 -5.37 8.33
C LEU A 5 -1.55 -4.93 8.11
N LEU A 6 -0.96 -5.30 6.99
CA LEU A 6 0.39 -4.89 6.63
C LEU A 6 0.37 -3.76 5.60
N ILE A 7 0.79 -2.59 6.05
CA ILE A 7 0.99 -1.42 5.21
C ILE A 7 2.38 -1.50 4.57
N VAL A 8 2.44 -1.38 3.25
CA VAL A 8 3.67 -1.47 2.47
C VAL A 8 3.89 -0.14 1.77
N SER A 9 4.94 0.58 2.14
CA SER A 9 5.29 1.87 1.54
C SER A 9 6.71 1.87 0.97
N GLY A 10 7.04 2.93 0.27
CA GLY A 10 8.34 3.11 -0.37
C GLY A 10 8.18 3.79 -1.73
N PRO A 11 9.26 4.20 -2.38
CA PRO A 11 9.22 5.03 -3.56
C PRO A 11 8.60 4.33 -4.79
N SER A 12 8.15 5.14 -5.73
CA SER A 12 7.74 4.64 -7.05
C SER A 12 8.92 3.90 -7.69
N GLY A 13 8.69 2.65 -8.10
CA GLY A 13 9.76 1.80 -8.66
C GLY A 13 10.39 0.84 -7.65
N SER A 14 10.02 0.88 -6.37
CA SER A 14 10.58 -0.03 -5.35
C SER A 14 10.08 -1.48 -5.44
N GLY A 15 9.01 -1.74 -6.21
CA GLY A 15 8.47 -3.10 -6.37
C GLY A 15 7.35 -3.48 -5.40
N LYS A 16 6.84 -2.57 -4.59
CA LYS A 16 5.74 -2.81 -3.62
C LYS A 16 4.58 -3.60 -4.20
N THR A 17 3.97 -3.06 -5.25
CA THR A 17 2.81 -3.68 -5.90
C THR A 17 3.10 -5.10 -6.36
N THR A 18 4.32 -5.33 -6.89
CA THR A 18 4.75 -6.68 -7.31
C THR A 18 4.81 -7.66 -6.14
N LEU A 19 5.37 -7.23 -5.00
CA LEU A 19 5.43 -8.05 -3.78
C LEU A 19 4.02 -8.35 -3.26
N CYS A 20 3.18 -7.33 -3.12
CA CYS A 20 1.83 -7.46 -2.59
C CYS A 20 0.95 -8.35 -3.47
N ARG A 21 0.97 -8.14 -4.80
CA ARG A 21 0.19 -8.96 -5.74
C ARG A 21 0.69 -10.40 -5.83
N ARG A 22 2.00 -10.63 -5.68
CA ARG A 22 2.53 -11.99 -5.61
C ARG A 22 2.06 -12.70 -4.33
N ALA A 23 2.07 -12.03 -3.18
CA ALA A 23 1.58 -12.62 -1.93
C ALA A 23 0.07 -12.92 -1.97
N GLU A 24 -0.72 -12.07 -2.62
CA GLU A 24 -2.14 -12.33 -2.89
C GLU A 24 -2.33 -13.56 -3.77
N LYS A 25 -1.60 -13.64 -4.88
CA LYS A 25 -1.66 -14.79 -5.81
C LYS A 25 -1.28 -16.10 -5.13
N ASP A 26 -0.32 -16.06 -4.23
CA ASP A 26 0.13 -17.23 -3.47
C ASP A 26 -0.81 -17.55 -2.27
N GLY A 27 -1.92 -16.81 -2.12
CA GLY A 27 -2.94 -17.02 -1.09
C GLY A 27 -2.51 -16.64 0.33
N LEU A 28 -1.42 -15.87 0.48
CA LEU A 28 -0.88 -15.48 1.78
C LEU A 28 -1.61 -14.26 2.36
N THR A 29 -2.17 -13.41 1.49
CA THR A 29 -2.82 -12.16 1.86
C THR A 29 -4.04 -11.90 0.97
N ALA A 30 -4.97 -11.06 1.45
CA ALA A 30 -5.94 -10.36 0.63
C ALA A 30 -5.36 -8.99 0.24
N TYR A 31 -5.50 -8.61 -1.02
CA TYR A 31 -5.15 -7.27 -1.47
C TYR A 31 -6.36 -6.35 -1.30
N SER A 32 -6.14 -5.18 -0.72
CA SER A 32 -7.21 -4.22 -0.51
C SER A 32 -7.64 -3.60 -1.85
N ILE A 33 -8.96 -3.62 -2.12
CA ILE A 33 -9.54 -2.94 -3.27
C ILE A 33 -9.88 -1.51 -2.86
N SER A 34 -9.24 -0.52 -3.48
CA SER A 34 -9.48 0.90 -3.20
C SER A 34 -10.66 1.43 -4.00
N CYS A 35 -11.30 2.47 -3.48
CA CYS A 35 -12.25 3.31 -4.21
C CYS A 35 -11.52 4.36 -5.04
N THR A 36 -12.10 4.77 -6.18
CA THR A 36 -11.58 5.88 -6.98
C THR A 36 -12.68 6.62 -7.73
N THR A 37 -12.49 7.93 -7.92
CA THR A 37 -13.35 8.74 -8.79
C THR A 37 -12.87 8.77 -10.24
N ARG A 38 -11.74 8.13 -10.54
CA ARG A 38 -11.23 7.98 -11.89
C ARG A 38 -12.14 7.05 -12.70
N GLN A 39 -12.38 7.39 -13.95
CA GLN A 39 -13.09 6.48 -14.86
C GLN A 39 -12.30 5.18 -15.07
N PRO A 40 -12.97 4.03 -15.19
CA PRO A 40 -12.33 2.75 -15.51
C PRO A 40 -11.53 2.84 -16.81
N ARG A 41 -10.37 2.21 -16.84
CA ARG A 41 -9.61 1.99 -18.08
C ARG A 41 -10.17 0.77 -18.82
N PRO A 42 -9.88 0.62 -20.14
CA PRO A 42 -10.23 -0.61 -20.85
C PRO A 42 -9.70 -1.86 -20.14
N GLY A 43 -10.61 -2.77 -19.79
CA GLY A 43 -10.29 -4.03 -19.10
C GLY A 43 -10.36 -3.98 -17.58
N GLU A 44 -10.44 -2.81 -16.95
CA GLU A 44 -10.68 -2.72 -15.51
C GLU A 44 -12.14 -3.03 -15.15
N GLN A 45 -12.35 -3.70 -14.02
CA GLN A 45 -13.66 -4.14 -13.54
C GLN A 45 -13.95 -3.57 -12.15
N ASP A 46 -15.18 -3.08 -11.96
CA ASP A 46 -15.65 -2.62 -10.67
C ASP A 46 -15.68 -3.75 -9.64
N GLY A 47 -15.21 -3.46 -8.42
CA GLY A 47 -15.11 -4.44 -7.34
C GLY A 47 -13.95 -5.44 -7.49
N VAL A 48 -13.13 -5.33 -8.56
CA VAL A 48 -11.94 -6.17 -8.80
C VAL A 48 -10.67 -5.34 -8.81
N ASP A 49 -10.63 -4.32 -9.67
CA ASP A 49 -9.48 -3.41 -9.77
C ASP A 49 -9.64 -2.22 -8.83
N TYR A 50 -10.82 -1.63 -8.83
CA TYR A 50 -11.26 -0.54 -7.95
C TYR A 50 -12.76 -0.63 -7.71
N HIS A 51 -13.25 0.05 -6.67
CA HIS A 51 -14.64 0.50 -6.57
C HIS A 51 -14.72 1.87 -7.24
N PHE A 52 -15.33 1.94 -8.43
CA PHE A 52 -15.44 3.18 -9.19
C PHE A 52 -16.63 4.00 -8.70
N LEU A 53 -16.37 5.13 -8.05
CA LEU A 53 -17.37 6.00 -7.44
C LEU A 53 -17.49 7.31 -8.19
N THR A 54 -18.66 7.96 -8.09
CA THR A 54 -18.76 9.37 -8.51
C THR A 54 -18.07 10.29 -7.50
N PRO A 55 -17.62 11.49 -7.91
CA PRO A 55 -17.02 12.45 -6.98
C PRO A 55 -17.94 12.78 -5.80
N GLU A 56 -19.27 12.86 -6.02
CA GLU A 56 -20.26 13.17 -4.99
C GLU A 56 -20.37 12.06 -3.95
N VAL A 57 -20.41 10.79 -4.40
CA VAL A 57 -20.46 9.62 -3.51
C VAL A 57 -19.16 9.54 -2.70
N PHE A 58 -18.02 9.72 -3.35
CA PHE A 58 -16.72 9.71 -2.67
C PHE A 58 -16.65 10.82 -1.60
N ALA A 59 -17.07 12.04 -1.94
CA ALA A 59 -17.09 13.16 -0.99
C ALA A 59 -18.03 12.91 0.20
N ALA A 60 -19.19 12.30 -0.03
CA ALA A 60 -20.12 11.92 1.03
C ALA A 60 -19.49 10.91 2.00
N GLN A 61 -18.79 9.88 1.47
CA GLN A 61 -18.08 8.88 2.27
C GLN A 61 -16.91 9.49 3.06
N VAL A 62 -16.17 10.45 2.47
CA VAL A 62 -15.14 11.22 3.21
C VAL A 62 -15.78 11.96 4.39
N ALA A 63 -16.89 12.68 4.14
CA ALA A 63 -17.58 13.43 5.19
C ALA A 63 -18.15 12.53 6.30
N ALA A 64 -18.55 11.30 5.96
CA ALA A 64 -19.01 10.28 6.90
C ALA A 64 -17.85 9.58 7.66
N GLY A 65 -16.57 9.83 7.30
CA GLY A 65 -15.41 9.20 7.92
C GLY A 65 -15.29 7.70 7.61
N GLU A 66 -15.82 7.26 6.47
CA GLU A 66 -15.85 5.83 6.08
C GLU A 66 -14.50 5.33 5.56
N PHE A 67 -13.63 6.22 5.09
CA PHE A 67 -12.31 5.83 4.61
C PHE A 67 -11.30 5.64 5.73
N LEU A 68 -10.51 4.59 5.62
CA LEU A 68 -9.33 4.36 6.45
C LEU A 68 -8.20 5.33 6.09
N GLU A 69 -8.03 5.58 4.79
CA GLU A 69 -7.18 6.60 4.21
C GLU A 69 -7.78 7.10 2.89
N HIS A 70 -7.50 8.32 2.50
CA HIS A 70 -7.84 8.83 1.18
C HIS A 70 -6.89 9.93 0.75
N ALA A 71 -6.71 10.08 -0.57
CA ALA A 71 -5.86 11.11 -1.17
C ALA A 71 -6.40 11.53 -2.55
N THR A 72 -6.00 12.72 -3.00
CA THR A 72 -6.23 13.18 -4.36
C THR A 72 -4.95 13.13 -5.15
N VAL A 73 -4.95 12.39 -6.26
CA VAL A 73 -3.80 12.21 -7.14
C VAL A 73 -4.22 12.53 -8.58
N HIS A 74 -3.54 13.49 -9.19
CA HIS A 74 -3.82 13.94 -10.58
C HIS A 74 -5.29 14.26 -10.84
N GLY A 75 -5.96 14.92 -9.88
CA GLY A 75 -7.35 15.35 -9.99
C GLY A 75 -8.41 14.26 -9.76
N ASN A 76 -8.00 13.03 -9.44
CA ASN A 76 -8.89 11.96 -9.03
C ASN A 76 -8.69 11.62 -7.55
N SER A 77 -9.76 11.24 -6.88
CA SER A 77 -9.71 10.78 -5.51
C SER A 77 -9.52 9.27 -5.44
N TYR A 78 -8.77 8.83 -4.45
CA TYR A 78 -8.53 7.44 -4.12
C TYR A 78 -8.69 7.25 -2.62
N GLY A 79 -9.18 6.11 -2.18
CA GLY A 79 -9.31 5.82 -0.75
C GLY A 79 -9.71 4.38 -0.50
N THR A 80 -9.47 3.89 0.70
CA THR A 80 -9.78 2.53 1.11
C THR A 80 -10.82 2.56 2.23
N LEU A 81 -11.94 1.83 2.03
CA LEU A 81 -13.02 1.76 3.02
C LEU A 81 -12.54 1.02 4.28
N LYS A 82 -12.80 1.63 5.43
CA LYS A 82 -12.45 1.05 6.73
C LYS A 82 -13.23 -0.23 7.01
N SER A 83 -14.51 -0.26 6.64
CA SER A 83 -15.39 -1.42 6.82
C SER A 83 -14.85 -2.67 6.14
N ASP A 84 -14.35 -2.54 4.92
CA ASP A 84 -13.88 -3.68 4.12
C ASP A 84 -12.61 -4.29 4.74
N ILE A 85 -11.71 -3.42 5.21
CA ILE A 85 -10.51 -3.86 5.91
C ILE A 85 -10.86 -4.58 7.21
N ILE A 86 -11.74 -4.00 8.04
CA ILE A 86 -12.17 -4.61 9.32
C ILE A 86 -12.81 -5.96 9.07
N GLN A 87 -13.70 -6.07 8.08
CA GLN A 87 -14.36 -7.35 7.74
C GLN A 87 -13.35 -8.44 7.38
N LEU A 88 -12.34 -8.12 6.58
CA LEU A 88 -11.29 -9.07 6.22
C LEU A 88 -10.45 -9.49 7.44
N LEU A 89 -10.07 -8.53 8.28
CA LEU A 89 -9.29 -8.79 9.49
C LEU A 89 -10.04 -9.66 10.50
N GLU A 90 -11.34 -9.40 10.71
CA GLU A 90 -12.20 -10.19 11.61
C GLU A 90 -12.43 -11.60 11.08
N ALA A 91 -12.43 -11.77 9.74
CA ALA A 91 -12.43 -13.08 9.11
C ALA A 91 -11.08 -13.82 9.22
N GLY A 92 -10.09 -13.24 9.91
CA GLY A 92 -8.77 -13.83 10.11
C GLY A 92 -7.85 -13.74 8.90
N LYS A 93 -8.17 -12.92 7.91
CA LYS A 93 -7.34 -12.75 6.71
C LYS A 93 -6.24 -11.71 6.95
N ASN A 94 -5.03 -12.01 6.51
CA ASN A 94 -3.98 -11.01 6.40
C ASN A 94 -4.28 -10.11 5.20
N VAL A 95 -4.27 -8.80 5.42
CA VAL A 95 -4.53 -7.78 4.39
C VAL A 95 -3.26 -7.01 4.11
N VAL A 96 -2.95 -6.79 2.84
CA VAL A 96 -1.85 -5.90 2.41
C VAL A 96 -2.40 -4.69 1.68
N MET A 97 -1.81 -3.52 1.97
CA MET A 97 -2.08 -2.27 1.28
C MET A 97 -0.77 -1.64 0.84
N ASP A 98 -0.58 -1.41 -0.47
CA ASP A 98 0.56 -0.65 -0.98
C ASP A 98 0.16 0.82 -1.20
N ILE A 99 0.55 1.66 -0.29
CA ILE A 99 0.20 3.07 -0.24
C ILE A 99 1.44 3.96 -0.04
N ASP A 100 1.28 5.25 -0.28
CA ASP A 100 2.35 6.20 -0.05
C ASP A 100 2.56 6.49 1.45
N VAL A 101 3.60 7.24 1.75
CA VAL A 101 3.98 7.57 3.13
C VAL A 101 2.94 8.46 3.85
N GLN A 102 2.09 9.18 3.12
CA GLN A 102 1.03 10.01 3.71
C GLN A 102 -0.15 9.13 4.11
N GLY A 103 -0.59 8.23 3.22
CA GLY A 103 -1.61 7.23 3.53
C GLY A 103 -1.21 6.34 4.72
N ALA A 104 0.06 5.89 4.76
CA ALA A 104 0.58 5.13 5.89
C ALA A 104 0.52 5.90 7.20
N ALA A 105 0.86 7.20 7.19
CA ALA A 105 0.76 8.05 8.37
C ALA A 105 -0.70 8.21 8.84
N SER A 106 -1.64 8.35 7.91
CA SER A 106 -3.08 8.45 8.23
C SER A 106 -3.58 7.18 8.91
N ILE A 107 -3.20 6.00 8.39
CA ILE A 107 -3.59 4.72 9.00
C ILE A 107 -2.94 4.53 10.37
N ARG A 108 -1.66 4.92 10.52
CA ARG A 108 -0.94 4.85 11.81
C ARG A 108 -1.61 5.72 12.88
N ALA A 109 -2.22 6.83 12.49
CA ALA A 109 -2.97 7.72 13.36
C ALA A 109 -4.43 7.30 13.61
N CYS A 110 -4.90 6.20 12.99
CA CYS A 110 -6.27 5.73 13.15
C CYS A 110 -6.54 5.24 14.58
N ASP A 111 -7.66 5.68 15.17
CA ASP A 111 -8.04 5.34 16.55
C ASP A 111 -8.87 4.04 16.66
N ASP A 112 -9.23 3.43 15.53
CA ASP A 112 -10.00 2.19 15.53
C ASP A 112 -9.22 1.05 16.21
N ALA A 113 -9.82 0.40 17.19
CA ALA A 113 -9.16 -0.62 17.98
C ALA A 113 -8.79 -1.88 17.17
N THR A 114 -9.61 -2.28 16.21
CA THR A 114 -9.35 -3.44 15.34
C THR A 114 -8.17 -3.15 14.43
N ILE A 115 -8.16 -1.97 13.80
CA ILE A 115 -7.05 -1.53 12.94
C ILE A 115 -5.74 -1.46 13.75
N ARG A 116 -5.73 -0.80 14.92
CA ARG A 116 -4.52 -0.67 15.76
C ARG A 116 -3.94 -2.01 16.21
N ARG A 117 -4.80 -2.97 16.55
CA ARG A 117 -4.35 -4.32 16.96
C ARG A 117 -3.79 -5.13 15.80
N ALA A 118 -4.36 -4.97 14.59
CA ALA A 118 -3.93 -5.67 13.39
C ALA A 118 -2.72 -5.04 12.71
N TYR A 119 -2.44 -3.76 12.98
CA TYR A 119 -1.50 -2.92 12.24
C TYR A 119 -0.06 -3.40 12.31
N ALA A 120 0.58 -3.41 11.16
CA ALA A 120 2.02 -3.43 10.98
C ALA A 120 2.39 -2.61 9.73
N ASP A 121 3.60 -2.08 9.66
CA ASP A 121 4.06 -1.39 8.46
C ASP A 121 5.50 -1.73 8.11
N VAL A 122 5.77 -1.74 6.80
CA VAL A 122 7.10 -1.99 6.23
C VAL A 122 7.41 -0.96 5.14
N TYR A 123 8.61 -0.40 5.20
CA TYR A 123 9.13 0.45 4.15
C TYR A 123 10.05 -0.33 3.23
N ILE A 124 9.79 -0.29 1.92
CA ILE A 124 10.65 -0.92 0.90
C ILE A 124 11.65 0.14 0.42
N HIS A 125 12.85 0.07 0.95
CA HIS A 125 13.94 0.95 0.55
C HIS A 125 14.70 0.39 -0.65
N VAL A 126 14.97 1.22 -1.64
CA VAL A 126 15.85 0.89 -2.79
C VAL A 126 16.98 1.89 -2.82
N PRO A 127 18.25 1.46 -2.82
CA PRO A 127 19.38 2.37 -2.96
C PRO A 127 19.22 3.28 -4.19
N SER A 128 19.51 4.58 -4.05
CA SER A 128 19.23 5.59 -5.09
C SER A 128 19.73 5.23 -6.48
N ALA A 129 20.96 4.70 -6.60
CA ALA A 129 21.52 4.31 -7.89
C ALA A 129 20.74 3.18 -8.56
N GLU A 130 20.25 2.22 -7.76
CA GLU A 130 19.43 1.12 -8.26
C GLU A 130 18.02 1.59 -8.61
N LEU A 131 17.43 2.48 -7.81
CA LEU A 131 16.12 3.07 -8.11
C LEU A 131 16.16 3.84 -9.42
N GLU A 132 17.21 4.65 -9.65
CA GLU A 132 17.40 5.35 -10.91
C GLU A 132 17.51 4.39 -12.09
N ALA A 133 18.31 3.32 -11.96
CA ALA A 133 18.43 2.29 -12.99
C ALA A 133 17.08 1.61 -13.29
N ARG A 134 16.28 1.30 -12.27
CA ARG A 134 14.94 0.71 -12.42
C ARG A 134 13.96 1.65 -13.13
N LEU A 135 13.97 2.95 -12.78
CA LEU A 135 13.11 3.95 -13.41
C LEU A 135 13.46 4.16 -14.88
N ARG A 136 14.76 4.28 -15.20
CA ARG A 136 15.25 4.41 -16.59
C ARG A 136 14.99 3.15 -17.43
N GLY A 137 15.12 1.97 -16.82
CA GLY A 137 14.92 0.69 -17.50
C GLY A 137 13.49 0.44 -17.98
N ARG A 138 12.49 1.16 -17.45
CA ARG A 138 11.09 1.06 -17.90
C ARG A 138 10.83 1.71 -19.26
N GLN A 139 11.67 2.67 -19.67
CA GLN A 139 11.55 3.41 -20.94
C GLN A 139 10.16 4.07 -21.17
N THR A 140 9.42 4.32 -20.10
CA THR A 140 8.06 4.87 -20.16
C THR A 140 8.00 6.34 -19.76
N ASP A 141 9.00 6.83 -19.04
CA ASP A 141 9.00 8.16 -18.44
C ASP A 141 10.05 9.07 -19.10
N ALA A 142 9.70 10.35 -19.28
CA ALA A 142 10.63 11.40 -19.70
C ALA A 142 11.64 11.69 -18.57
N GLU A 143 12.79 12.25 -18.92
CA GLU A 143 13.86 12.54 -17.95
C GLU A 143 13.40 13.41 -16.78
N GLU A 144 12.58 14.43 -17.04
CA GLU A 144 12.03 15.32 -16.01
C GLU A 144 11.16 14.57 -15.00
N VAL A 145 10.40 13.57 -15.46
CA VAL A 145 9.58 12.71 -14.62
C VAL A 145 10.45 11.81 -13.76
N ILE A 146 11.52 11.24 -14.33
CA ILE A 146 12.49 10.42 -13.59
C ILE A 146 13.12 11.25 -12.46
N GLN A 147 13.60 12.46 -12.78
CA GLN A 147 14.21 13.35 -11.80
C GLN A 147 13.22 13.77 -10.69
N LEU A 148 11.94 14.00 -11.04
CA LEU A 148 10.90 14.26 -10.05
C LEU A 148 10.70 13.06 -9.13
N ARG A 149 10.63 11.84 -9.68
CA ARG A 149 10.46 10.61 -8.89
C ARG A 149 11.64 10.35 -7.96
N LEU A 150 12.87 10.64 -8.39
CA LEU A 150 14.07 10.51 -7.53
C LEU A 150 14.05 11.51 -6.38
N ARG A 151 13.65 12.77 -6.63
CA ARG A 151 13.47 13.74 -5.54
C ARG A 151 12.40 13.34 -4.55
N ASN A 152 11.25 12.83 -5.05
CA ASN A 152 10.19 12.34 -4.18
C ASN A 152 10.67 11.13 -3.36
N ALA A 153 11.40 10.21 -3.98
CA ALA A 153 11.99 9.05 -3.29
C ALA A 153 12.89 9.46 -2.13
N ALA A 154 13.74 10.47 -2.31
CA ALA A 154 14.60 10.97 -1.23
C ALA A 154 13.78 11.56 -0.07
N ALA A 155 12.67 12.25 -0.36
CA ALA A 155 11.75 12.76 0.66
C ALA A 155 10.98 11.64 1.38
N GLU A 156 10.59 10.58 0.67
CA GLU A 156 9.95 9.40 1.26
C GLU A 156 10.93 8.60 2.11
N ASP A 157 12.18 8.39 1.64
CA ASP A 157 13.24 7.69 2.37
C ASP A 157 13.56 8.36 3.72
N ALA A 158 13.48 9.69 3.79
CA ALA A 158 13.67 10.44 5.05
C ALA A 158 12.63 10.05 6.12
N ARG A 159 11.51 9.47 5.72
CA ARG A 159 10.44 9.00 6.62
C ARG A 159 10.53 7.50 6.95
N MET A 160 11.52 6.78 6.42
CA MET A 160 11.70 5.34 6.66
C MET A 160 11.76 5.00 8.16
N GLY A 161 12.35 5.86 8.98
CA GLY A 161 12.45 5.67 10.43
C GLY A 161 11.11 5.72 11.19
N GLU A 162 10.00 6.10 10.53
CA GLU A 162 8.66 6.05 11.10
C GLU A 162 8.04 4.65 11.08
N TYR A 163 8.62 3.71 10.29
CA TYR A 163 8.09 2.37 10.07
C TYR A 163 8.64 1.35 11.06
N GLN A 164 7.83 0.35 11.39
CA GLN A 164 8.22 -0.75 12.28
C GLN A 164 9.28 -1.65 11.63
N PHE A 165 9.21 -1.80 10.30
CA PHE A 165 10.12 -2.64 9.52
C PHE A 165 10.64 -1.89 8.29
N ALA A 166 11.86 -2.24 7.89
CA ALA A 166 12.42 -1.80 6.61
C ALA A 166 12.97 -3.01 5.86
N LEU A 167 12.61 -3.14 4.58
CA LEU A 167 13.16 -4.12 3.66
C LEU A 167 14.04 -3.38 2.66
N VAL A 168 15.35 -3.58 2.76
CA VAL A 168 16.29 -3.07 1.76
C VAL A 168 16.23 -4.00 0.56
N SER A 169 15.74 -3.49 -0.57
CA SER A 169 15.56 -4.25 -1.80
C SER A 169 16.89 -4.71 -2.38
N ALA A 170 16.92 -5.95 -2.83
CA ALA A 170 18.03 -6.55 -3.53
C ALA A 170 17.52 -7.12 -4.87
N ASP A 171 17.35 -8.43 -4.98
CA ASP A 171 16.71 -9.07 -6.11
C ASP A 171 15.27 -9.53 -5.78
N ARG A 172 14.49 -9.82 -6.82
CA ARG A 172 13.06 -10.15 -6.68
C ARG A 172 12.76 -11.33 -5.76
N GLU A 173 13.59 -12.38 -5.82
CA GLU A 173 13.33 -13.61 -5.06
C GLU A 173 13.72 -13.42 -3.59
N SER A 174 14.85 -12.77 -3.34
CA SER A 174 15.29 -12.42 -1.99
C SER A 174 14.31 -11.46 -1.31
N ASP A 175 13.81 -10.46 -2.04
CA ASP A 175 12.84 -9.50 -1.53
C ASP A 175 11.52 -10.20 -1.18
N TYR A 176 11.05 -11.09 -2.05
CA TYR A 176 9.84 -11.87 -1.80
C TYR A 176 10.00 -12.84 -0.62
N SER A 177 11.14 -13.52 -0.53
CA SER A 177 11.44 -14.42 0.60
C SER A 177 11.41 -13.66 1.95
N ARG A 178 12.03 -12.47 2.02
CA ARG A 178 12.00 -11.63 3.24
C ARG A 178 10.61 -11.09 3.53
N PHE A 179 9.87 -10.70 2.50
CA PHE A 179 8.50 -10.23 2.64
C PHE A 179 7.57 -11.31 3.19
N THR A 180 7.66 -12.53 2.69
CA THR A 180 6.87 -13.67 3.19
C THR A 180 7.29 -14.10 4.59
N ALA A 181 8.57 -14.03 4.92
CA ALA A 181 9.06 -14.27 6.29
C ALA A 181 8.50 -13.24 7.28
N LEU A 182 8.40 -11.96 6.88
CA LEU A 182 7.75 -10.92 7.67
C LEU A 182 6.26 -11.24 7.90
N LEU A 183 5.51 -11.59 6.84
CA LEU A 183 4.11 -11.99 6.95
C LEU A 183 3.92 -13.16 7.93
N THR A 184 4.77 -14.18 7.82
CA THR A 184 4.76 -15.34 8.73
C THR A 184 4.99 -14.92 10.19
N THR A 185 6.00 -14.07 10.42
CA THR A 185 6.32 -13.55 11.76
C THR A 185 5.18 -12.74 12.35
N LEU A 186 4.53 -11.91 11.54
CA LEU A 186 3.38 -11.10 11.96
C LEU A 186 2.18 -11.99 12.33
N GLY A 187 1.96 -13.10 11.63
CA GLY A 187 0.93 -14.07 11.94
C GLY A 187 1.16 -14.83 13.26
N MET A 188 2.35 -14.75 13.85
CA MET A 188 2.66 -15.34 15.16
C MET A 188 2.47 -14.36 16.32
N ARG A 189 2.02 -13.12 16.06
CA ARG A 189 1.76 -12.16 17.14
C ARG A 189 0.66 -12.68 18.06
N THR A 190 0.92 -12.65 19.36
CA THR A 190 -0.14 -12.74 20.36
C THR A 190 -0.87 -11.41 20.37
N THR A 191 -2.02 -11.36 19.72
CA THR A 191 -2.92 -10.20 19.81
C THR A 191 -3.54 -10.19 21.21
N LEU A 192 -2.84 -9.54 22.14
CA LEU A 192 -3.37 -9.23 23.47
C LEU A 192 -4.33 -8.06 23.41
#